data_5660c4bcdeb0c575943611eeb9b4a03a
#
_entry.id   5660c4bcdeb0c575943611eeb9b4a03a
#
_cell.length_a   1.000
_cell.length_b   1.000
_cell.length_c   1.000
_cell.angle_alpha   90.00
_cell.angle_beta   90.00
_cell.angle_gamma   90.00
#
_symmetry.space_group_name_H-M   'P 1'
#
loop_
_entity.id
_entity.type
_entity.pdbx_description
1 polymer ?
#
loop_
_entity_poly.entity_id
_entity_poly.type
_entity_poly.pdbx_seq_one_letter_code
_entity_poly.pdbx_strand_id
1 'polypeptide(L)'
;MPEQRERRIVEGELLSEPHISGRRVSVLTIHDRVNKHGLSPETVADRLDLDLADVHLALAYYYDNPRQMQDLEDEREQLRDLAADTGNGARSAE
;
A
#
# COMPACT_ATOMS: atom_id res chain seq x y z
N MET A 1 -1.59 14.99 -27.90
CA MET A 1 -0.93 14.36 -27.42
C MET A 1 -1.44 13.76 -26.32
N PRO A 2 -1.27 12.81 -26.27
CA PRO A 2 -1.88 12.21 -25.27
C PRO A 2 -1.25 12.58 -24.07
N GLU A 3 -1.90 12.83 -23.17
CA GLU A 3 -1.38 13.06 -22.11
C GLU A 3 -1.07 11.90 -21.48
N GLN A 4 0.08 11.56 -21.31
CA GLN A 4 0.47 10.49 -20.56
C GLN A 4 0.65 10.95 -19.18
N ARG A 5 -0.04 10.36 -18.21
CA ARG A 5 0.15 10.66 -16.81
C ARG A 5 1.58 10.29 -16.43
N GLU A 6 2.26 11.18 -15.74
CA GLU A 6 3.57 10.89 -15.27
C GLU A 6 3.46 9.89 -14.14
N ARG A 7 3.98 8.69 -14.32
CA ARG A 7 3.92 7.66 -13.29
C ARG A 7 5.01 7.87 -12.30
N ARG A 8 4.66 8.01 -11.05
CA ARG A 8 5.68 8.14 -10.01
C ARG A 8 5.08 7.84 -8.66
N ILE A 9 5.96 7.54 -7.72
CA ILE A 9 5.57 7.32 -6.35
C ILE A 9 5.81 8.64 -5.62
N VAL A 10 4.82 9.07 -4.86
CA VAL A 10 4.89 10.33 -4.13
C VAL A 10 4.46 10.11 -2.69
N GLU A 11 4.79 11.06 -1.82
CA GLU A 11 4.35 11.04 -0.44
C GLU A 11 3.65 12.37 -0.16
N GLY A 12 2.61 12.32 0.63
CA GLY A 12 1.96 13.54 1.07
C GLY A 12 1.03 14.19 0.07
N GLU A 13 0.78 13.54 -1.07
CA GLU A 13 -0.14 14.08 -2.06
C GLU A 13 -1.57 13.72 -1.69
N LEU A 14 -1.93 12.46 -1.71
CA LEU A 14 -3.24 12.00 -1.29
C LEU A 14 -3.15 11.16 -0.03
N LEU A 15 -2.02 10.51 0.18
CA LEU A 15 -1.74 9.74 1.39
C LEU A 15 -0.41 10.22 1.93
N SER A 16 -0.20 10.07 3.23
CA SER A 16 1.07 10.46 3.81
C SER A 16 2.18 9.48 3.46
N GLU A 17 1.85 8.21 3.26
CA GLU A 17 2.88 7.24 2.90
C GLU A 17 3.05 7.16 1.39
N PRO A 18 4.11 6.52 0.90
CA PRO A 18 4.36 6.40 -0.53
C PRO A 18 3.19 5.75 -1.27
N HIS A 19 2.77 6.37 -2.34
CA HIS A 19 1.62 5.90 -3.10
C HIS A 19 1.75 6.32 -4.56
N ILE A 20 0.88 5.77 -5.39
CA ILE A 20 0.86 6.12 -6.80
C ILE A 20 0.32 7.55 -6.94
N SER A 21 1.06 8.40 -7.63
CA SER A 21 0.62 9.79 -7.84
C SER A 21 -0.78 9.82 -8.44
N GLY A 22 -1.63 10.61 -7.83
CA GLY A 22 -3.01 10.77 -8.30
C GLY A 22 -3.96 9.67 -7.86
N ARG A 23 -3.50 8.67 -7.13
CA ARG A 23 -4.35 7.58 -6.67
C ARG A 23 -4.17 7.33 -5.19
N ARG A 24 -5.21 6.89 -4.52
CA ARG A 24 -5.12 6.60 -3.09
C ARG A 24 -4.79 5.14 -2.87
N VAL A 25 -3.76 4.67 -3.55
CA VAL A 25 -3.32 3.29 -3.44
C VAL A 25 -1.85 3.32 -3.06
N SER A 26 -1.52 2.81 -1.88
CA SER A 26 -0.16 2.88 -1.37
C SER A 26 0.70 1.75 -1.90
N VAL A 27 2.01 1.98 -1.84
CA VAL A 27 2.99 0.96 -2.21
C VAL A 27 2.80 -0.29 -1.36
N LEU A 28 2.59 -0.11 -0.04
CA LEU A 28 2.41 -1.26 0.84
C LEU A 28 1.18 -2.06 0.47
N THR A 29 0.09 -1.40 0.13
CA THR A 29 -1.13 -2.11 -0.25
C THR A 29 -0.89 -2.98 -1.48
N ILE A 30 -0.21 -2.44 -2.48
CA ILE A 30 0.07 -3.20 -3.69
C ILE A 30 0.96 -4.39 -3.38
N HIS A 31 2.02 -4.17 -2.59
CA HIS A 31 2.93 -5.25 -2.24
C HIS A 31 2.21 -6.35 -1.44
N ASP A 32 1.34 -5.97 -0.52
CA ASP A 32 0.58 -6.93 0.27
C ASP A 32 -0.31 -7.80 -0.60
N ARG A 33 -0.97 -7.19 -1.59
CA ARG A 33 -1.86 -7.96 -2.45
C ARG A 33 -1.09 -9.02 -3.23
N VAL A 34 0.11 -8.67 -3.67
CA VAL A 34 0.92 -9.61 -4.42
C VAL A 34 1.55 -10.64 -3.49
N ASN A 35 2.16 -10.20 -2.41
CA ASN A 35 2.91 -11.11 -1.55
C ASN A 35 2.09 -11.84 -0.52
N LYS A 36 1.22 -11.16 0.17
CA LYS A 36 0.45 -11.81 1.24
C LYS A 36 -0.78 -12.51 0.71
N HIS A 37 -1.41 -11.93 -0.29
CA HIS A 37 -2.63 -12.53 -0.83
C HIS A 37 -2.38 -13.37 -2.07
N GLY A 38 -1.15 -13.39 -2.56
CA GLY A 38 -0.78 -14.25 -3.66
C GLY A 38 -1.37 -13.88 -5.01
N LEU A 39 -1.77 -12.63 -5.18
CA LEU A 39 -2.37 -12.22 -6.44
C LEU A 39 -1.29 -11.85 -7.44
N SER A 40 -1.54 -12.11 -8.72
CA SER A 40 -0.59 -11.70 -9.75
C SER A 40 -0.64 -10.19 -9.90
N PRO A 41 0.43 -9.55 -10.37
CA PRO A 41 0.39 -8.12 -10.61
C PRO A 41 -0.73 -7.71 -11.55
N GLU A 42 -1.06 -8.54 -12.53
CA GLU A 42 -2.15 -8.24 -13.46
C GLU A 42 -3.48 -8.21 -12.73
N THR A 43 -3.69 -9.16 -11.82
CA THR A 43 -4.92 -9.19 -11.05
C THR A 43 -5.02 -7.97 -10.13
N VAL A 44 -3.90 -7.58 -9.53
CA VAL A 44 -3.89 -6.40 -8.66
C VAL A 44 -4.24 -5.16 -9.47
N ALA A 45 -3.64 -5.01 -10.65
CA ALA A 45 -3.92 -3.87 -11.50
C ALA A 45 -5.41 -3.81 -11.83
N ASP A 46 -5.98 -4.94 -12.18
CA ASP A 46 -7.39 -5.00 -12.54
C ASP A 46 -8.27 -4.65 -11.34
N ARG A 47 -8.01 -5.22 -10.19
CA ARG A 47 -8.86 -5.01 -9.03
C ARG A 47 -8.77 -3.61 -8.46
N LEU A 48 -7.61 -2.98 -8.57
CA LEU A 48 -7.43 -1.63 -8.05
C LEU A 48 -7.58 -0.57 -9.11
N ASP A 49 -7.95 -0.98 -10.33
CA ASP A 49 -8.14 -0.05 -11.44
C ASP A 49 -6.87 0.75 -11.69
N LEU A 50 -5.75 0.05 -11.77
CA LEU A 50 -4.46 0.64 -12.04
C LEU A 50 -3.91 0.07 -13.34
N ASP A 51 -2.96 0.78 -13.93
CA ASP A 51 -2.20 0.20 -15.02
C ASP A 51 -1.20 -0.80 -14.46
N LEU A 52 -0.87 -1.80 -15.23
CA LEU A 52 0.13 -2.78 -14.81
C LEU A 52 1.46 -2.09 -14.50
N ALA A 53 1.80 -1.05 -15.25
CA ALA A 53 3.03 -0.30 -14.99
C ALA A 53 3.02 0.34 -13.60
N ASP A 54 1.85 0.78 -13.13
CA ASP A 54 1.75 1.33 -11.77
C ASP A 54 2.07 0.27 -10.72
N VAL A 55 1.59 -0.95 -10.94
CA VAL A 55 1.84 -2.03 -9.99
C VAL A 55 3.34 -2.35 -9.96
N HIS A 56 3.97 -2.45 -11.12
CA HIS A 56 5.40 -2.74 -11.16
C HIS A 56 6.23 -1.61 -10.56
N LEU A 57 5.80 -0.36 -10.78
CA LEU A 57 6.49 0.78 -10.19
C LEU A 57 6.44 0.71 -8.67
N ALA A 58 5.28 0.37 -8.12
CA ALA A 58 5.13 0.27 -6.68
C ALA A 58 5.98 -0.87 -6.12
N LEU A 59 6.01 -2.00 -6.80
CA LEU A 59 6.82 -3.12 -6.33
C LEU A 59 8.30 -2.76 -6.38
N ALA A 60 8.74 -2.06 -7.43
CA ALA A 60 10.12 -1.62 -7.51
C ALA A 60 10.46 -0.68 -6.37
N TYR A 61 9.57 0.25 -6.07
CA TYR A 61 9.79 1.17 -4.95
C TYR A 61 9.92 0.41 -3.64
N TYR A 62 9.09 -0.58 -3.43
CA TYR A 62 9.13 -1.37 -2.20
C TYR A 62 10.52 -1.98 -2.02
N TYR A 63 11.05 -2.58 -3.08
CA TYR A 63 12.33 -3.27 -2.97
C TYR A 63 13.53 -2.32 -2.99
N ASP A 64 13.35 -1.11 -3.50
CA ASP A 64 14.40 -0.11 -3.48
C ASP A 64 14.47 0.64 -2.15
N ASN A 65 13.45 0.57 -1.33
CA ASN A 65 13.39 1.31 -0.07
C ASN A 65 13.02 0.41 1.10
N PRO A 66 13.83 -0.64 1.34
CA PRO A 66 13.42 -1.65 2.33
C PRO A 66 13.28 -1.13 3.74
N ARG A 67 14.14 -0.19 4.14
CA ARG A 67 14.05 0.30 5.51
C ARG A 67 12.77 1.13 5.71
N GLN A 68 12.46 1.99 4.75
CA GLN A 68 11.23 2.78 4.85
C GLN A 68 10.01 1.86 4.87
N MET A 69 10.02 0.85 4.03
CA MET A 69 8.90 -0.07 3.96
C MET A 69 8.77 -0.85 5.26
N GLN A 70 9.88 -1.27 5.85
CA GLN A 70 9.84 -1.99 7.11
C GLN A 70 9.26 -1.11 8.22
N ASP A 71 9.67 0.16 8.27
CA ASP A 71 9.15 1.09 9.27
C ASP A 71 7.65 1.27 9.12
N LEU A 72 7.17 1.38 7.90
CA LEU A 72 5.74 1.54 7.66
C LEU A 72 4.96 0.27 8.00
N GLU A 73 5.53 -0.88 7.72
CA GLU A 73 4.89 -2.14 8.09
C GLU A 73 4.81 -2.27 9.61
N ASP A 74 5.86 -1.87 10.31
CA ASP A 74 5.85 -1.90 11.77
C ASP A 74 4.79 -0.95 12.31
N GLU A 75 4.65 0.21 11.73
CA GLU A 75 3.62 1.15 12.13
C GLU A 75 2.24 0.58 11.94
N ARG A 76 1.99 -0.06 10.82
CA ARG A 76 0.69 -0.66 10.55
C ARG A 76 0.40 -1.77 11.55
N GLU A 77 1.42 -2.53 11.89
CA GLU A 77 1.23 -3.61 12.85
C GLU A 77 0.90 -3.06 14.21
N GLN A 78 1.57 -1.99 14.62
CA GLN A 78 1.28 -1.34 15.90
C GLN A 78 -0.15 -0.81 15.94
N LEU A 79 -0.59 -0.21 14.86
CA LEU A 79 -1.96 0.31 14.81
C LEU A 79 -2.98 -0.82 14.86
N ARG A 80 -2.70 -1.93 14.22
CA ARG A 80 -3.58 -3.07 14.27
C ARG A 80 -3.67 -3.63 15.68
N ASP A 81 -2.53 -3.71 16.38
CA ASP A 81 -2.50 -4.21 17.73
C ASP A 81 -3.29 -3.32 18.67
N LEU A 82 -3.16 -2.01 18.52
CA LEU A 82 -3.93 -1.09 19.33
C LEU A 82 -5.43 -1.24 19.08
N ALA A 83 -5.80 -1.39 17.83
CA ALA A 83 -7.21 -1.56 17.49
C ALA A 83 -7.73 -2.88 18.06
N ALA A 84 -6.93 -3.92 18.01
CA ALA A 84 -7.32 -5.22 18.55
C ALA A 84 -7.48 -5.15 20.05
N ASP A 85 -6.55 -4.46 20.74
CA ASP A 85 -6.65 -4.29 22.17
C ASP A 85 -7.92 -3.54 22.53
N THR A 86 -8.21 -2.48 21.82
CA THR A 86 -9.42 -1.72 22.07
C THR A 86 -10.65 -2.59 21.85
N GLY A 87 -10.65 -3.37 20.79
CA GLY A 87 -11.76 -4.25 20.54
C GLY A 87 -11.89 -5.33 21.58
N ASN A 88 -10.79 -5.90 22.03
CA ASN A 88 -10.82 -6.89 23.07
C ASN A 88 -11.30 -6.31 24.37
N GLY A 89 -10.86 -5.11 24.70
CA GLY A 89 -11.33 -4.44 25.90
C GLY A 89 -12.82 -4.22 25.86
N ALA A 90 -13.33 -3.81 24.71
CA ALA A 90 -14.76 -3.60 24.60
C ALA A 90 -15.50 -4.91 24.77
N ARG A 91 -14.98 -5.98 24.24
CA ARG A 91 -15.66 -7.27 24.41
C ARG A 91 -15.58 -7.75 25.83
N SER A 92 -14.47 -7.52 26.49
CA SER A 92 -14.36 -7.99 27.85
C SER A 92 -15.25 -7.25 28.77
N ALA A 93 -15.64 -6.08 28.42
CA ALA A 93 -16.48 -5.31 29.29
C ALA A 93 -17.88 -5.84 29.34
N GLU A 94 -18.25 -6.76 28.48
CA GLU A 94 -19.56 -7.29 28.59
C GLU A 94 -19.73 -8.20 29.75
#